data_ed397084a0f5ea9f47d221d647d07cf5
#
_entry.id   ed397084a0f5ea9f47d221d647d07cf5
#
_cell.length_a   1.000
_cell.length_b   1.000
_cell.length_c   1.000
_cell.angle_alpha   90.00
_cell.angle_beta   90.00
_cell.angle_gamma   90.00
#
_symmetry.space_group_name_H-M   'P 1'
#
loop_
_entity.id
_entity.type
_entity.pdbx_description
1 polymer ?
#
loop_
_entity_poly.entity_id
_entity_poly.type
_entity_poly.pdbx_seq_one_letter_code
_entity_poly.pdbx_strand_id
1 'polypeptide(L)'
;MYFAGSLRPLQRYDDEVSKYFPVHPENPQQRSLNQIVDILHHGGLIAYPTDTGYAFGARLGNKDAVDRIRKLRQLSDKHHFTLVMSQFAQVGQYVQMDNWVFRAVSAAVPGRYTFILNATRDVPKVMLHPRKKTVGVRVPEHVTALALLEALNEPIVSS
;
A
#
# COMPACT_ATOMS: atom_id res chain seq x y z
N MET A 1 1.87 6.65 13.30
CA MET A 1 1.29 6.62 11.93
C MET A 1 0.75 8.00 11.60
N TYR A 2 1.23 8.62 10.52
CA TYR A 2 0.87 9.99 10.12
C TYR A 2 -0.09 9.96 8.94
N PHE A 3 -1.06 10.88 8.90
CA PHE A 3 -2.06 10.97 7.85
C PHE A 3 -2.20 12.40 7.34
N ALA A 4 -2.31 12.53 6.03
CA ALA A 4 -2.84 13.72 5.38
C ALA A 4 -4.19 13.34 4.76
N GLY A 5 -5.29 13.79 5.35
CA GLY A 5 -6.63 13.49 4.88
C GLY A 5 -7.32 14.73 4.34
N SER A 6 -8.00 14.60 3.21
CA SER A 6 -8.94 15.60 2.72
C SER A 6 -10.35 15.05 2.81
N LEU A 7 -11.21 15.71 3.57
CA LEU A 7 -12.63 15.39 3.68
C LEU A 7 -13.53 16.32 2.84
N ARG A 8 -12.96 17.10 1.90
CA ARG A 8 -13.76 17.98 1.01
C ARG A 8 -13.24 17.99 -0.41
N PRO A 9 -14.11 18.05 -1.43
CA PRO A 9 -13.70 18.25 -2.79
C PRO A 9 -13.11 19.67 -2.96
N LEU A 10 -11.86 19.74 -3.44
CA LEU A 10 -11.22 20.93 -3.99
C LEU A 10 -11.19 22.20 -3.11
N GLN A 11 -10.60 22.14 -1.92
CA GLN A 11 -10.20 23.37 -1.24
C GLN A 11 -8.83 23.26 -0.58
N ARG A 12 -7.90 24.07 -1.10
CA ARG A 12 -6.59 24.52 -0.57
C ARG A 12 -5.72 23.57 0.24
N TYR A 13 -4.56 23.33 -0.33
CA TYR A 13 -3.45 22.52 0.24
C TYR A 13 -2.79 23.11 1.51
N ASP A 14 -3.27 24.24 2.04
CA ASP A 14 -2.49 25.04 2.98
C ASP A 14 -2.80 24.81 4.47
N ASP A 15 -3.84 24.04 4.85
CA ASP A 15 -4.27 23.89 6.24
C ASP A 15 -4.56 22.46 6.72
N GLU A 16 -4.19 21.40 5.98
CA GLU A 16 -4.43 20.05 6.47
C GLU A 16 -3.31 19.56 7.39
N VAL A 17 -3.54 19.71 8.68
CA VAL A 17 -2.67 19.13 9.72
C VAL A 17 -2.72 17.60 9.62
N SER A 18 -1.55 16.99 9.49
CA SER A 18 -1.43 15.53 9.56
C SER A 18 -1.91 15.00 10.90
N LYS A 19 -2.80 14.00 10.90
CA LYS A 19 -3.28 13.37 12.12
C LYS A 19 -2.37 12.19 12.51
N TYR A 20 -1.90 12.20 13.75
CA TYR A 20 -1.13 11.10 14.31
C TYR A 20 -2.03 10.11 15.04
N PHE A 21 -1.85 8.83 14.79
CA PHE A 21 -2.53 7.75 15.49
C PHE A 21 -1.52 6.94 16.30
N PRO A 22 -1.56 6.99 17.62
CA PRO A 22 -0.77 6.08 18.46
C PRO A 22 -1.39 4.68 18.36
N VAL A 23 -0.73 3.80 17.64
CA VAL A 23 -1.15 2.40 17.49
C VAL A 23 -0.22 1.52 18.31
N HIS A 24 -0.78 0.64 19.14
CA HIS A 24 0.02 -0.26 19.98
C HIS A 24 0.77 -1.27 19.07
N PRO A 25 2.09 -1.43 19.22
CA PRO A 25 2.91 -2.20 18.28
C PRO A 25 2.57 -3.70 18.25
N GLU A 26 2.16 -4.29 19.38
CA GLU A 26 1.85 -5.72 19.49
C GLU A 26 0.35 -6.03 19.45
N ASN A 27 -0.49 -5.04 19.79
CA ASN A 27 -1.95 -5.20 19.80
C ASN A 27 -2.64 -3.95 19.25
N PRO A 28 -2.63 -3.75 17.93
CA PRO A 28 -3.25 -2.60 17.27
C PRO A 28 -4.73 -2.47 17.62
N GLN A 29 -5.13 -1.29 18.09
CA GLN A 29 -6.51 -1.03 18.49
C GLN A 29 -7.43 -0.95 17.27
N GLN A 30 -8.48 -1.77 17.23
CA GLN A 30 -9.43 -1.82 16.11
C GLN A 30 -10.05 -0.45 15.81
N ARG A 31 -10.35 0.34 16.84
CA ARG A 31 -10.90 1.70 16.66
C ARG A 31 -9.96 2.60 15.85
N SER A 32 -8.66 2.57 16.15
CA SER A 32 -7.65 3.34 15.41
C SER A 32 -7.52 2.85 13.98
N LEU A 33 -7.48 1.52 13.78
CA LEU A 33 -7.42 0.91 12.45
C LEU A 33 -8.63 1.31 11.59
N ASN A 34 -9.84 1.26 12.15
CA ASN A 34 -11.05 1.66 11.43
C ASN A 34 -11.01 3.12 10.97
N GLN A 35 -10.55 4.04 11.84
CA GLN A 35 -10.40 5.45 11.47
C GLN A 35 -9.36 5.65 10.35
N ILE A 36 -8.30 4.85 10.36
CA ILE A 36 -7.27 4.87 9.31
C ILE A 36 -7.84 4.35 7.99
N VAL A 37 -8.60 3.27 8.04
CA VAL A 37 -9.31 2.69 6.89
C VAL A 37 -10.28 3.71 6.30
N ASP A 38 -11.05 4.43 7.13
CA ASP A 38 -11.94 5.50 6.68
C ASP A 38 -11.18 6.61 5.93
N ILE A 39 -10.00 7.01 6.41
CA ILE A 39 -9.15 7.98 5.72
C ILE A 39 -8.73 7.47 4.34
N LEU A 40 -8.32 6.21 4.24
CA LEU A 40 -7.95 5.60 2.95
C LEU A 40 -9.15 5.52 1.99
N HIS A 41 -10.34 5.15 2.48
CA HIS A 41 -11.57 5.12 1.68
C HIS A 41 -11.97 6.50 1.14
N HIS A 42 -11.69 7.58 1.88
CA HIS A 42 -11.93 8.96 1.45
C HIS A 42 -10.77 9.57 0.64
N GLY A 43 -9.84 8.76 0.18
CA GLY A 43 -8.74 9.20 -0.70
C GLY A 43 -7.55 9.79 0.02
N GLY A 44 -7.44 9.60 1.33
CA GLY A 44 -6.30 10.02 2.13
C GLY A 44 -5.05 9.19 1.86
N LEU A 45 -3.91 9.73 2.30
CA LEU A 45 -2.63 9.04 2.36
C LEU A 45 -2.28 8.68 3.79
N ILE A 46 -1.53 7.63 3.96
CA ILE A 46 -0.96 7.22 5.23
C ILE A 46 0.56 7.11 5.14
N ALA A 47 1.23 7.38 6.27
CA ALA A 47 2.58 6.89 6.53
C ALA A 47 2.47 5.81 7.61
N TYR A 48 2.86 4.59 7.29
CA TYR A 48 2.67 3.43 8.17
C TYR A 48 3.96 2.64 8.36
N PRO A 49 4.16 2.00 9.52
CA PRO A 49 5.35 1.21 9.79
C PRO A 49 5.31 -0.12 9.04
N THR A 50 6.49 -0.55 8.61
CA THR A 50 6.74 -1.87 8.04
C THR A 50 7.96 -2.49 8.69
N ASP A 51 8.27 -3.73 8.37
CA ASP A 51 9.46 -4.46 8.80
C ASP A 51 10.79 -3.90 8.24
N THR A 52 10.74 -2.91 7.33
CA THR A 52 11.92 -2.23 6.77
C THR A 52 11.96 -0.73 7.03
N GLY A 53 11.01 -0.18 7.78
CA GLY A 53 10.88 1.24 8.08
C GLY A 53 9.48 1.76 7.77
N TYR A 54 9.33 3.09 7.64
CA TYR A 54 8.06 3.69 7.27
C TYR A 54 7.88 3.78 5.76
N ALA A 55 6.66 3.55 5.31
CA ALA A 55 6.26 3.69 3.91
C ALA A 55 5.03 4.58 3.78
N PHE A 56 4.87 5.25 2.64
CA PHE A 56 3.61 5.88 2.27
C PHE A 56 2.66 4.85 1.69
N GLY A 57 1.38 5.00 1.98
CA GLY A 57 0.34 4.12 1.49
C GLY A 57 -0.90 4.88 1.02
N ALA A 58 -1.56 4.33 0.02
CA ALA A 58 -2.82 4.80 -0.52
C ALA A 58 -3.72 3.61 -0.87
N ARG A 59 -5.02 3.84 -0.96
CA ARG A 59 -5.96 2.84 -1.44
C ARG A 59 -5.72 2.50 -2.90
N LEU A 60 -5.84 1.22 -3.25
CA LEU A 60 -5.78 0.75 -4.63
C LEU A 60 -6.86 1.43 -5.49
N GLY A 61 -6.48 1.86 -6.70
CA GLY A 61 -7.39 2.53 -7.64
C GLY A 61 -7.52 4.05 -7.46
N ASN A 62 -7.02 4.62 -6.36
CA ASN A 62 -7.02 6.07 -6.17
C ASN A 62 -5.82 6.72 -6.86
N LYS A 63 -6.03 7.17 -8.10
CA LYS A 63 -4.98 7.81 -8.91
C LYS A 63 -4.40 9.06 -8.25
N ASP A 64 -5.26 9.93 -7.70
CA ASP A 64 -4.82 11.20 -7.11
C ASP A 64 -3.93 10.96 -5.88
N ALA A 65 -4.27 9.97 -5.06
CA ALA A 65 -3.44 9.58 -3.93
C ALA A 65 -2.09 9.00 -4.36
N VAL A 66 -2.06 8.17 -5.40
CA VAL A 66 -0.81 7.62 -5.98
C VAL A 66 0.06 8.75 -6.54
N ASP A 67 -0.52 9.71 -7.26
CA ASP A 67 0.21 10.87 -7.78
C ASP A 67 0.74 11.78 -6.66
N ARG A 68 0.02 11.89 -5.53
CA ARG A 68 0.51 12.58 -4.33
C ARG A 68 1.72 11.87 -3.72
N ILE A 69 1.71 10.53 -3.59
CA ILE A 69 2.89 9.77 -3.13
C ILE A 69 4.07 10.03 -4.06
N ARG A 70 3.85 9.99 -5.39
CA ARG A 70 4.89 10.25 -6.38
C ARG A 70 5.54 11.62 -6.18
N LYS A 71 4.72 12.66 -5.96
CA LYS A 71 5.20 14.03 -5.71
C LYS A 71 5.95 14.13 -4.38
N LEU A 72 5.40 13.60 -3.29
CA LEU A 72 6.00 13.66 -1.96
C LEU A 72 7.38 12.98 -1.92
N ARG A 73 7.53 11.88 -2.62
CA ARG A 73 8.78 11.11 -2.69
C ARG A 73 9.67 11.49 -3.88
N GLN A 74 9.25 12.45 -4.72
CA GLN A 74 9.97 12.87 -5.92
C GLN A 74 10.33 11.68 -6.84
N LEU A 75 9.37 10.76 -7.01
CA LEU A 75 9.56 9.54 -7.77
C LEU A 75 9.48 9.80 -9.28
N SER A 76 10.34 9.15 -10.04
CA SER A 76 10.25 9.17 -11.50
C SER A 76 9.05 8.39 -12.02
N ASP A 77 8.63 8.64 -13.27
CA ASP A 77 7.55 7.89 -13.93
C ASP A 77 7.86 6.41 -14.13
N LYS A 78 9.13 6.02 -14.00
CA LYS A 78 9.60 4.64 -14.11
C LYS A 78 9.58 3.90 -12.77
N HIS A 79 9.22 4.58 -11.67
CA HIS A 79 9.18 3.96 -10.36
C HIS A 79 8.10 2.88 -10.28
N HIS A 80 8.45 1.73 -9.72
CA HIS A 80 7.52 0.64 -9.45
C HIS A 80 6.84 0.86 -8.10
N PHE A 81 5.54 1.08 -8.14
CA PHE A 81 4.75 0.97 -6.91
C PHE A 81 4.61 -0.48 -6.49
N THR A 82 4.44 -0.68 -5.20
CA THR A 82 4.26 -1.99 -4.59
C THR A 82 2.82 -2.15 -4.10
N LEU A 83 2.19 -3.26 -4.43
CA LEU A 83 0.99 -3.74 -3.77
C LEU A 83 1.39 -4.47 -2.50
N VAL A 84 1.02 -3.90 -1.36
CA VAL A 84 1.25 -4.51 -0.04
C VAL A 84 -0.04 -5.20 0.39
N MET A 85 0.06 -6.48 0.74
CA MET A 85 -1.07 -7.36 1.04
C MET A 85 -0.89 -8.06 2.39
N SER A 86 -1.98 -8.48 3.02
CA SER A 86 -1.94 -9.19 4.30
C SER A 86 -1.58 -10.67 4.15
N GLN A 87 -1.91 -11.27 2.98
CA GLN A 87 -1.76 -12.70 2.78
C GLN A 87 -1.26 -13.04 1.37
N PHE A 88 -0.46 -14.09 1.28
CA PHE A 88 0.05 -14.61 -0.01
C PHE A 88 -1.08 -15.02 -0.98
N ALA A 89 -2.20 -15.53 -0.46
CA ALA A 89 -3.35 -15.93 -1.27
C ALA A 89 -3.89 -14.79 -2.15
N GLN A 90 -3.74 -13.52 -1.73
CA GLN A 90 -4.17 -12.35 -2.50
C GLN A 90 -3.24 -12.05 -3.68
N VAL A 91 -1.98 -12.49 -3.64
CA VAL A 91 -0.95 -12.15 -4.65
C VAL A 91 -1.35 -12.62 -6.04
N GLY A 92 -1.91 -13.84 -6.14
CA GLY A 92 -2.32 -14.45 -7.42
C GLY A 92 -3.43 -13.70 -8.16
N GLN A 93 -4.19 -12.84 -7.49
CA GLN A 93 -5.18 -11.99 -8.15
C GLN A 93 -4.50 -10.89 -8.98
N TYR A 94 -3.38 -10.35 -8.52
CA TYR A 94 -2.75 -9.16 -9.08
C TYR A 94 -1.55 -9.44 -9.98
N VAL A 95 -0.94 -10.63 -9.88
CA VAL A 95 0.23 -10.99 -10.70
C VAL A 95 0.14 -12.39 -11.28
N GLN A 96 0.80 -12.57 -12.43
CA GLN A 96 0.96 -13.85 -13.08
C GLN A 96 2.21 -14.53 -12.54
N MET A 97 2.08 -15.79 -12.14
CA MET A 97 3.18 -16.59 -11.61
C MET A 97 3.15 -18.01 -12.19
N ASP A 98 4.30 -18.44 -12.70
CA ASP A 98 4.52 -19.86 -13.00
C ASP A 98 4.70 -20.64 -11.69
N ASN A 99 4.54 -21.97 -11.75
CA ASN A 99 4.62 -22.84 -10.57
C ASN A 99 5.92 -22.69 -9.77
N TRP A 100 7.03 -22.43 -10.40
CA TRP A 100 8.30 -22.26 -9.71
C TRP A 100 8.39 -20.88 -9.02
N VAL A 101 7.89 -19.80 -9.67
CA VAL A 101 7.78 -18.46 -9.07
C VAL A 101 6.84 -18.50 -7.88
N PHE A 102 5.67 -19.15 -8.03
CA PHE A 102 4.71 -19.33 -6.94
C PHE A 102 5.37 -19.97 -5.71
N ARG A 103 6.10 -21.07 -5.90
CA ARG A 103 6.81 -21.74 -4.79
C ARG A 103 7.88 -20.86 -4.17
N ALA A 104 8.65 -20.14 -4.97
CA ALA A 104 9.71 -19.25 -4.48
C ALA A 104 9.14 -18.09 -3.66
N VAL A 105 8.08 -17.43 -4.16
CA VAL A 105 7.43 -16.32 -3.48
C VAL A 105 6.75 -16.79 -2.20
N SER A 106 6.00 -17.90 -2.25
CA SER A 106 5.30 -18.42 -1.08
C SER A 106 6.24 -18.84 0.06
N ALA A 107 7.44 -19.29 -0.27
CA ALA A 107 8.46 -19.64 0.72
C ALA A 107 9.16 -18.41 1.35
N ALA A 108 9.07 -17.24 0.71
CA ALA A 108 9.76 -16.02 1.14
C ALA A 108 8.84 -14.97 1.79
N VAL A 109 7.52 -15.22 1.85
CA VAL A 109 6.55 -14.33 2.48
C VAL A 109 5.89 -15.00 3.70
N PRO A 110 5.52 -14.22 4.74
CA PRO A 110 5.78 -12.77 4.91
C PRO A 110 7.28 -12.46 5.05
N GLY A 111 7.69 -11.24 4.68
CA GLY A 111 9.09 -10.84 4.82
C GLY A 111 9.46 -9.54 4.12
N ARG A 112 10.76 -9.25 4.16
CA ARG A 112 11.35 -7.98 3.71
C ARG A 112 11.55 -7.86 2.19
N TYR A 113 10.96 -8.76 1.42
CA TYR A 113 11.14 -8.80 -0.04
C TYR A 113 9.99 -8.14 -0.76
N THR A 114 10.31 -7.45 -1.86
CA THR A 114 9.37 -7.00 -2.86
C THR A 114 9.65 -7.75 -4.16
N PHE A 115 8.67 -8.45 -4.68
CA PHE A 115 8.79 -9.19 -5.93
C PHE A 115 8.19 -8.36 -7.06
N ILE A 116 8.94 -8.16 -8.14
CA ILE A 116 8.48 -7.45 -9.34
C ILE A 116 8.04 -8.49 -10.37
N LEU A 117 6.74 -8.57 -10.59
CA LEU A 117 6.11 -9.61 -11.40
C LEU A 117 5.19 -9.00 -12.47
N ASN A 118 4.85 -9.80 -13.48
CA ASN A 118 3.89 -9.40 -14.50
C ASN A 118 2.50 -9.23 -13.90
N ALA A 119 1.92 -8.06 -14.10
CA ALA A 119 0.61 -7.73 -13.55
C ALA A 119 -0.53 -8.40 -14.33
N THR A 120 -1.61 -8.72 -13.62
CA THR A 120 -2.91 -9.07 -14.23
C THR A 120 -3.66 -7.79 -14.64
N ARG A 121 -4.85 -7.94 -15.21
CA ARG A 121 -5.74 -6.82 -15.57
C ARG A 121 -6.36 -6.12 -14.37
N ASP A 122 -6.31 -6.73 -13.20
CA ASP A 122 -6.86 -6.18 -11.95
C ASP A 122 -5.98 -5.08 -11.35
N VAL A 123 -4.74 -4.94 -11.83
CA VAL A 123 -3.85 -3.86 -11.41
C VAL A 123 -4.11 -2.59 -12.24
N PRO A 124 -4.47 -1.46 -11.60
CA PRO A 124 -4.69 -0.20 -12.29
C PRO A 124 -3.46 0.25 -13.09
N LYS A 125 -3.69 0.76 -14.30
CA LYS A 125 -2.60 1.16 -15.23
C LYS A 125 -1.64 2.18 -14.64
N VAL A 126 -2.12 3.07 -13.74
CA VAL A 126 -1.31 4.09 -13.06
C VAL A 126 -0.18 3.51 -12.21
N MET A 127 -0.32 2.25 -11.80
CA MET A 127 0.66 1.54 -10.97
C MET A 127 1.66 0.71 -11.77
N LEU A 128 1.36 0.45 -13.02
CA LEU A 128 2.19 -0.41 -13.86
C LEU A 128 3.42 0.32 -14.36
N HIS A 129 4.53 -0.41 -14.44
CA HIS A 129 5.67 0.06 -15.21
C HIS A 129 5.23 0.29 -16.67
N PRO A 130 5.48 1.49 -17.27
CA PRO A 130 4.89 1.87 -18.55
C PRO A 130 5.13 0.88 -19.69
N ARG A 131 6.34 0.32 -19.75
CA ARG A 131 6.75 -0.61 -20.82
C ARG A 131 6.58 -2.08 -20.42
N LYS A 132 7.03 -2.47 -19.22
CA LYS A 132 7.12 -3.87 -18.80
C LYS A 132 5.79 -4.45 -18.29
N LYS A 133 4.82 -3.59 -17.95
CA LYS A 133 3.53 -3.99 -17.36
C LYS A 133 3.70 -4.82 -16.09
N THR A 134 4.74 -4.52 -15.31
CA THR A 134 5.06 -5.16 -14.06
C THR A 134 4.62 -4.30 -12.88
N VAL A 135 4.41 -4.94 -11.73
CA VAL A 135 4.09 -4.33 -10.44
C VAL A 135 4.89 -5.01 -9.33
N GLY A 136 5.24 -4.27 -8.28
CA GLY A 136 5.80 -4.83 -7.07
C GLY A 136 4.70 -5.48 -6.22
N VAL A 137 4.98 -6.61 -5.58
CA VAL A 137 4.11 -7.24 -4.58
C VAL A 137 4.89 -7.58 -3.33
N ARG A 138 4.29 -7.39 -2.15
CA ARG A 138 4.90 -7.65 -0.85
C ARG A 138 3.86 -8.08 0.17
N VAL A 139 4.23 -9.02 1.01
CA VAL A 139 3.52 -9.35 2.26
C VAL A 139 4.50 -9.06 3.41
N PRO A 140 4.29 -7.95 4.17
CA PRO A 140 5.24 -7.54 5.20
C PRO A 140 5.15 -8.42 6.45
N GLU A 141 6.26 -8.54 7.17
CA GLU A 141 6.29 -9.18 8.48
C GLU A 141 6.24 -8.11 9.59
N HIS A 142 5.07 -7.45 9.72
CA HIS A 142 4.88 -6.38 10.71
C HIS A 142 3.45 -6.35 11.23
N VAL A 143 3.28 -6.47 12.55
CA VAL A 143 1.98 -6.61 13.23
C VAL A 143 1.01 -5.49 12.84
N THR A 144 1.42 -4.23 12.97
CA THR A 144 0.54 -3.09 12.63
C THR A 144 0.18 -3.03 11.15
N ALA A 145 1.15 -3.32 10.25
CA ALA A 145 0.89 -3.32 8.81
C ALA A 145 -0.12 -4.42 8.43
N LEU A 146 0.06 -5.63 8.96
CA LEU A 146 -0.86 -6.74 8.72
C LEU A 146 -2.26 -6.46 9.26
N ALA A 147 -2.37 -5.97 10.50
CA ALA A 147 -3.65 -5.61 11.10
C ALA A 147 -4.39 -4.51 10.30
N LEU A 148 -3.66 -3.53 9.78
CA LEU A 148 -4.23 -2.49 8.92
C LEU A 148 -4.74 -3.06 7.59
N LEU A 149 -3.93 -3.92 6.93
CA LEU A 149 -4.28 -4.56 5.67
C LEU A 149 -5.51 -5.50 5.83
N GLU A 150 -5.59 -6.22 6.94
CA GLU A 150 -6.75 -7.05 7.28
C GLU A 150 -8.00 -6.20 7.52
N ALA A 151 -7.88 -5.09 8.26
CA ALA A 151 -9.00 -4.19 8.49
C ALA A 151 -9.49 -3.52 7.19
N LEU A 152 -8.57 -3.17 6.29
CA LEU A 152 -8.88 -2.59 4.97
C LEU A 152 -9.46 -3.65 4.00
N ASN A 153 -9.06 -4.91 4.14
CA ASN A 153 -9.43 -6.05 3.29
C ASN A 153 -9.15 -5.86 1.79
N GLU A 154 -8.18 -5.03 1.46
CA GLU A 154 -7.67 -4.82 0.10
C GLU A 154 -6.19 -4.41 0.14
N PRO A 155 -5.43 -4.53 -0.98
CA PRO A 155 -4.05 -4.11 -1.02
C PRO A 155 -3.88 -2.60 -0.82
N ILE A 156 -2.78 -2.22 -0.17
CA ILE A 156 -2.30 -0.84 -0.11
C ILE A 156 -1.28 -0.63 -1.23
N VAL A 157 -1.45 0.44 -2.00
CA VAL A 157 -0.43 0.94 -2.92
C VAL A 157 0.63 1.66 -2.11
N SER A 158 1.87 1.22 -2.20
CA SER A 158 2.94 1.70 -1.34
C SER A 158 4.21 2.06 -2.10
N SER A 159 4.95 2.98 -1.51
CA SER A 159 6.31 3.36 -1.94
C SER A 159 7.13 3.88 -0.76
#